data_deee2363d760add5c6cdfbc08b79b514
#
_entry.id   deee2363d760add5c6cdfbc08b79b514
#
_cell.length_a   1.000
_cell.length_b   1.000
_cell.length_c   1.000
_cell.angle_alpha   90.00
_cell.angle_beta   90.00
_cell.angle_gamma   90.00
#
_symmetry.space_group_name_H-M   'P 1'
#
loop_
_entity.id
_entity.type
_entity.pdbx_description
1 polymer ?
#
loop_
_entity_poly.entity_id
_entity_poly.type
_entity_poly.pdbx_seq_one_letter_code
_entity_poly.pdbx_strand_id
1 'polypeptide(L)' 'MEVLSTLTDREQRVLRLRFGLDDGHARTLEEVGKEFNVTRERIRQIEAKALRKLRHPSRSRKLKDYLE' A
#
# COMPACT_ATOMS: atom_id res chain seq x y z
N MET A 1 -3.78 13.44 11.36
CA MET A 1 -2.90 12.24 11.34
C MET A 1 -3.30 11.31 10.23
N GLU A 2 -2.36 10.96 9.40
CA GLU A 2 -2.63 10.09 8.27
C GLU A 2 -2.69 8.63 8.69
N VAL A 3 -3.65 7.91 8.14
CA VAL A 3 -3.75 6.48 8.37
C VAL A 3 -2.44 5.80 7.99
N LEU A 4 -1.86 6.23 6.88
CA LEU A 4 -0.64 5.64 6.36
C LEU A 4 0.58 5.91 7.24
N SER A 5 0.50 6.86 8.15
CA SER A 5 1.64 7.19 9.01
C SER A 5 2.00 6.05 9.97
N THR A 6 1.13 5.05 10.12
CA THR A 6 1.42 3.90 10.96
C THR A 6 2.21 2.82 10.21
N LEU A 7 2.46 3.03 8.92
CA LEU A 7 3.19 2.08 8.09
C LEU A 7 4.64 2.51 7.94
N THR A 8 5.49 1.55 7.58
CA THR A 8 6.86 1.89 7.23
C THR A 8 6.86 2.66 5.92
N ASP A 9 7.96 3.37 5.62
CA ASP A 9 8.07 4.10 4.37
C ASP A 9 7.88 3.19 3.16
N ARG A 10 8.45 1.99 3.21
CA ARG A 10 8.32 1.05 2.11
C ARG A 10 6.87 0.61 1.95
N GLU A 11 6.19 0.32 3.05
CA GLU A 11 4.79 -0.09 2.99
C GLU A 11 3.94 1.01 2.39
N GLN A 12 4.17 2.25 2.79
CA GLN A 12 3.44 3.38 2.23
C GLN A 12 3.66 3.50 0.73
N ARG A 13 4.91 3.42 0.29
CA ARG A 13 5.24 3.56 -1.13
C ARG A 13 4.63 2.43 -1.95
N VAL A 14 4.66 1.21 -1.42
CA VAL A 14 4.06 0.08 -2.12
C VAL A 14 2.56 0.32 -2.32
N LEU A 15 1.86 0.74 -1.27
CA LEU A 15 0.43 0.99 -1.38
C LEU A 15 0.14 2.16 -2.31
N ARG A 16 0.92 3.23 -2.25
CA ARG A 16 0.70 4.39 -3.11
C ARG A 16 0.84 4.01 -4.58
N LEU A 17 1.86 3.24 -4.91
CA LEU A 17 2.07 2.80 -6.29
C LEU A 17 1.03 1.78 -6.71
N ARG A 18 0.73 0.85 -5.84
CA ARG A 18 -0.20 -0.23 -6.16
C ARG A 18 -1.60 0.29 -6.43
N PHE A 19 -2.05 1.26 -5.66
CA PHE A 19 -3.41 1.80 -5.79
C PHE A 19 -3.46 3.13 -6.54
N GLY A 20 -2.32 3.62 -6.99
CA GLY A 20 -2.28 4.86 -7.76
C GLY A 20 -2.70 6.08 -6.97
N LEU A 21 -2.32 6.15 -5.70
CA LEU A 21 -2.77 7.24 -4.84
C LEU A 21 -2.16 8.59 -5.18
N ASP A 22 -0.96 8.59 -5.77
CA ASP A 22 -0.28 9.83 -6.10
C ASP A 22 -0.59 10.34 -7.50
N ASP A 23 -0.65 9.43 -8.47
CA ASP A 23 -0.79 9.82 -9.87
C ASP A 23 -2.02 9.22 -10.55
N GLY A 24 -2.88 8.53 -9.80
CA GLY A 24 -4.07 7.94 -10.36
C GLY A 24 -3.81 6.73 -11.24
N HIS A 25 -2.59 6.23 -11.26
CA HIS A 25 -2.21 5.11 -12.11
C HIS A 25 -1.86 3.90 -11.25
N ALA A 26 -2.83 2.99 -11.05
CA ALA A 26 -2.60 1.77 -10.29
C ALA A 26 -1.63 0.86 -11.05
N ARG A 27 -0.72 0.23 -10.32
CA ARG A 27 0.32 -0.62 -10.92
C ARG A 27 0.14 -2.06 -10.48
N THR A 28 0.59 -2.99 -11.33
CA THR A 28 0.54 -4.41 -10.99
C THR A 28 1.61 -4.74 -9.96
N LEU A 29 1.46 -5.91 -9.35
CA LEU A 29 2.48 -6.38 -8.39
C LEU A 29 3.85 -6.47 -9.04
N GLU A 30 3.86 -6.89 -10.31
CA GLU A 30 5.10 -7.01 -11.05
C GLU A 30 5.77 -5.66 -11.27
N GLU A 31 4.97 -4.68 -11.64
CA GLU A 31 5.48 -3.34 -11.87
C GLU A 31 6.06 -2.73 -10.61
N VAL A 32 5.36 -2.91 -9.49
CA VAL A 32 5.85 -2.39 -8.21
C VAL A 32 7.10 -3.15 -7.79
N GLY A 33 7.13 -4.46 -8.04
CA GLY A 33 8.32 -5.26 -7.75
C GLY A 33 9.55 -4.75 -8.47
N LYS A 34 9.40 -4.39 -9.74
CA LYS A 34 10.51 -3.83 -10.50
C LYS A 34 10.98 -2.51 -9.93
N GLU A 35 10.03 -1.69 -9.49
CA GLU A 35 10.35 -0.39 -8.91
C GLU A 35 11.24 -0.54 -7.67
N PHE A 36 10.98 -1.56 -6.86
CA PHE A 36 11.71 -1.79 -5.62
C PHE A 36 12.81 -2.86 -5.76
N ASN A 37 12.95 -3.41 -6.97
CA ASN A 37 13.94 -4.44 -7.23
C ASN A 37 13.73 -5.68 -6.37
N VAL A 38 12.48 -6.10 -6.24
CA VAL A 38 12.11 -7.31 -5.51
C VAL A 38 11.10 -8.11 -6.33
N THR A 39 10.80 -9.32 -5.89
CA THR A 39 9.88 -10.18 -6.62
C THR A 39 8.44 -9.73 -6.41
N ARG A 40 7.57 -10.17 -7.33
CA ARG A 40 6.14 -9.94 -7.21
C ARG A 40 5.60 -10.51 -5.90
N GLU A 41 6.09 -11.69 -5.51
CA GLU A 41 5.64 -12.32 -4.28
C GLU A 41 6.02 -11.49 -3.05
N ARG A 42 7.21 -10.89 -3.07
CA ARG A 42 7.62 -10.04 -1.96
C ARG A 42 6.71 -8.83 -1.84
N ILE A 43 6.34 -8.23 -2.97
CA ILE A 43 5.42 -7.10 -2.95
C ILE A 43 4.06 -7.53 -2.42
N ARG A 44 3.59 -8.71 -2.82
CA ARG A 44 2.32 -9.22 -2.31
C ARG A 44 2.36 -9.36 -0.79
N GLN A 45 3.47 -9.85 -0.25
CA GLN A 45 3.63 -10.00 1.19
C GLN A 45 3.64 -8.64 1.89
N ILE A 46 4.34 -7.68 1.32
CA ILE A 46 4.40 -6.32 1.88
C ILE A 46 3.02 -5.70 1.87
N GLU A 47 2.31 -5.83 0.77
CA GLU A 47 0.95 -5.29 0.64
C GLU A 47 0.01 -5.93 1.67
N ALA A 48 0.06 -7.25 1.79
CA ALA A 48 -0.79 -7.97 2.74
C ALA A 48 -0.52 -7.51 4.17
N LYS A 49 0.76 -7.34 4.52
CA LYS A 49 1.12 -6.89 5.86
C LYS A 49 0.63 -5.47 6.11
N ALA A 50 0.80 -4.61 5.11
CA ALA A 50 0.36 -3.21 5.23
C ALA A 50 -1.16 -3.14 5.41
N LEU A 51 -1.89 -3.89 4.59
CA LEU A 51 -3.34 -3.90 4.70
C LEU A 51 -3.81 -4.46 6.03
N ARG A 52 -3.09 -5.44 6.56
CA ARG A 52 -3.43 -5.99 7.87
C ARG A 52 -3.29 -4.93 8.95
N LYS A 53 -2.26 -4.10 8.88
CA LYS A 53 -2.09 -3.01 9.82
C LYS A 53 -3.24 -2.01 9.73
N LEU A 54 -3.74 -1.79 8.52
CA LEU A 54 -4.82 -0.84 8.30
C LEU A 54 -6.20 -1.41 8.64
N ARG A 55 -6.28 -2.69 8.97
CA ARG A 55 -7.55 -3.32 9.33
C ARG A 55 -7.98 -3.04 10.77
N HIS A 56 -7.15 -2.37 11.53
CA HIS A 56 -7.58 -1.93 12.86
C HIS A 56 -8.85 -1.09 12.66
N PRO A 57 -9.89 -1.28 13.51
CA PRO A 57 -11.19 -0.64 13.25
C PRO A 57 -11.16 0.83 12.91
N SER A 58 -10.41 1.62 13.66
CA SER A 58 -10.35 3.06 13.39
C SER A 58 -9.59 3.39 12.11
N ARG A 59 -8.64 2.54 11.75
CA ARG A 59 -7.83 2.76 10.54
C ARG A 59 -8.56 2.30 9.29
N SER A 60 -9.33 1.22 9.39
CA SER A 60 -10.06 0.69 8.25
C SER A 60 -11.04 1.70 7.70
N ARG A 61 -11.72 2.43 8.58
CA ARG A 61 -12.68 3.43 8.14
C ARG A 61 -12.01 4.53 7.31
N LYS A 62 -10.85 5.00 7.78
CA LYS A 62 -10.14 6.05 7.07
C LYS A 62 -9.56 5.56 5.75
N LEU A 63 -9.12 4.32 5.72
CA LEU A 63 -8.59 3.74 4.49
C LEU A 63 -9.68 3.66 3.43
N LYS A 64 -10.88 3.29 3.83
CA LYS A 64 -11.99 3.22 2.91
C LYS A 64 -12.25 4.59 2.27
N ASP A 65 -12.27 5.64 3.09
CA ASP A 65 -12.45 7.00 2.57
C ASP A 65 -11.33 7.39 1.63
N TYR A 66 -10.13 6.99 1.96
CA TYR A 66 -8.95 7.36 1.20
C TYR A 66 -8.92 6.68 -0.18
N LEU A 67 -9.31 5.42 -0.23
CA LEU A 67 -9.26 4.64 -1.47
C LEU A 67 -10.49 4.81 -2.34
N GLU A 68 -11.59 5.20 -1.77
CA GLU A 68 -12.81 5.45 -2.51
C GLU A 68 -12.93 6.89 -2.93
#